data_14712301259b0e1b39aed64b3dc36391
#
_entry.id   14712301259b0e1b39aed64b3dc36391
#
_cell.length_a   1.000
_cell.length_b   1.000
_cell.length_c   1.000
_cell.angle_alpha   90.00
_cell.angle_beta   90.00
_cell.angle_gamma   90.00
#
_symmetry.space_group_name_H-M   'P 1'
#
loop_
_entity.id
_entity.type
_entity.pdbx_description
1 polymer ?
#
loop_
_entity_poly.entity_id
_entity_poly.type
_entity_poly.pdbx_seq_one_letter_code
_entity_poly.pdbx_strand_id
1 'polypeptide(L)'
;MYKRQQIERIRAGFGPEINLCYAMKANPFLTGYMAQWSDRIEVCSMGEFRICRKLQVPPEKLFISGVMKKRDDIREILAYCGNRCAYTVESPLHFQYFVEWSEEHPEDGILRLYPRLTSGNQFGMDEDTVLEILKKAKELPGIEAEGIHYFSGTQKKNLKRHQKELTYLDEFLKKAAEEQIDVRCLEYGSGTAVPYFRDKTAETFEEAGLKAVSYTHLRAHE
;
A
#
# COMPACT_ATOMS: atom_id res chain seq x y z
N MET A 1 -14.07 15.23 16.40
CA MET A 1 -15.42 14.79 15.97
C MET A 1 -15.51 14.59 14.47
N TYR A 2 -15.32 15.60 13.64
CA TYR A 2 -15.43 15.52 12.17
C TYR A 2 -14.54 14.45 11.51
N LYS A 3 -13.26 14.33 11.91
CA LYS A 3 -12.30 13.37 11.31
C LYS A 3 -12.69 11.91 11.56
N ARG A 4 -13.17 11.59 12.76
CA ARG A 4 -13.68 10.25 13.09
C ARG A 4 -14.90 9.90 12.24
N GLN A 5 -15.84 10.82 12.10
CA GLN A 5 -17.02 10.63 11.26
C GLN A 5 -16.66 10.34 9.80
N GLN A 6 -15.62 10.99 9.25
CA GLN A 6 -15.16 10.70 7.89
C GLN A 6 -14.59 9.27 7.76
N ILE A 7 -13.81 8.79 8.72
CA ILE A 7 -13.30 7.42 8.73
C ILE A 7 -14.46 6.42 8.81
N GLU A 8 -15.42 6.66 9.72
CA GLU A 8 -16.61 5.81 9.87
C GLU A 8 -17.44 5.78 8.59
N ARG A 9 -17.60 6.91 7.88
CA ARG A 9 -18.29 6.97 6.58
C ARG A 9 -17.55 6.18 5.49
N ILE A 10 -16.22 6.30 5.43
CA ILE A 10 -15.40 5.55 4.48
C ILE A 10 -15.56 4.05 4.76
N ARG A 11 -15.42 3.61 6.02
CA ARG A 11 -15.62 2.20 6.38
C ARG A 11 -17.02 1.69 6.05
N ALA A 12 -18.06 2.49 6.33
CA ALA A 12 -19.44 2.11 6.01
C ALA A 12 -19.68 1.99 4.50
N GLY A 13 -18.96 2.78 3.68
CA GLY A 13 -19.08 2.74 2.23
C GLY A 13 -18.32 1.59 1.58
N PHE A 14 -17.16 1.21 2.11
CA PHE A 14 -16.32 0.13 1.55
C PHE A 14 -16.65 -1.25 2.13
N GLY A 15 -17.27 -1.32 3.30
CA GLY A 15 -17.54 -2.59 3.99
C GLY A 15 -16.39 -3.04 4.92
N PRO A 16 -16.63 -4.12 5.69
CA PRO A 16 -15.71 -4.58 6.73
C PRO A 16 -14.42 -5.22 6.20
N GLU A 17 -14.42 -5.69 4.96
CA GLU A 17 -13.29 -6.42 4.34
C GLU A 17 -12.15 -5.46 3.91
N ILE A 18 -12.40 -4.14 3.92
CA ILE A 18 -11.42 -3.15 3.48
C ILE A 18 -10.66 -2.54 4.65
N ASN A 19 -9.35 -2.68 4.62
CA ASN A 19 -8.44 -2.00 5.53
C ASN A 19 -8.14 -0.57 5.05
N LEU A 20 -8.12 0.38 5.98
CA LEU A 20 -7.79 1.77 5.70
C LEU A 20 -6.34 2.07 6.05
N CYS A 21 -5.56 2.43 5.04
CA CYS A 21 -4.19 2.89 5.18
C CYS A 21 -4.12 4.42 5.12
N TYR A 22 -3.60 5.06 6.16
CA TYR A 22 -3.42 6.50 6.20
C TYR A 22 -2.05 6.90 5.63
N ALA A 23 -2.03 7.54 4.48
CA ALA A 23 -0.82 8.10 3.88
C ALA A 23 -0.39 9.36 4.64
N MET A 24 0.54 9.24 5.59
CA MET A 24 0.93 10.35 6.47
C MET A 24 1.63 11.52 5.74
N LYS A 25 2.19 11.28 4.55
CA LYS A 25 2.73 12.34 3.68
C LYS A 25 1.73 13.45 3.39
N ALA A 26 0.42 13.15 3.40
CA ALA A 26 -0.63 14.15 3.17
C ALA A 26 -0.75 15.15 4.33
N ASN A 27 -0.62 14.68 5.57
CA ASN A 27 -0.63 15.52 6.77
C ASN A 27 0.01 14.79 7.96
N PRO A 28 1.34 14.91 8.18
CA PRO A 28 2.03 14.19 9.25
C PRO A 28 1.59 14.60 10.67
N PHE A 29 1.00 15.78 10.85
CA PHE A 29 0.49 16.21 12.16
C PHE A 29 -0.69 15.38 12.66
N LEU A 30 -1.38 14.67 11.78
CA LEU A 30 -2.49 13.79 12.13
C LEU A 30 -2.06 12.36 12.46
N THR A 31 -0.80 12.00 12.30
CA THR A 31 -0.34 10.59 12.41
C THR A 31 -0.74 9.95 13.73
N GLY A 32 -0.48 10.59 14.87
CA GLY A 32 -0.85 10.04 16.18
C GLY A 32 -2.35 9.83 16.38
N TYR A 33 -3.17 10.71 15.80
CA TYR A 33 -4.62 10.54 15.79
C TYR A 33 -5.05 9.41 14.84
N MET A 34 -4.52 9.41 13.62
CA MET A 34 -4.88 8.41 12.61
C MET A 34 -4.43 7.01 12.98
N ALA A 35 -3.33 6.86 13.71
CA ALA A 35 -2.87 5.57 14.22
C ALA A 35 -3.89 4.86 15.13
N GLN A 36 -4.83 5.60 15.73
CA GLN A 36 -5.90 5.03 16.55
C GLN A 36 -7.10 4.55 15.72
N TRP A 37 -7.30 5.10 14.51
CA TRP A 37 -8.52 4.92 13.72
C TRP A 37 -8.31 4.23 12.37
N SER A 38 -7.09 4.28 11.81
CA SER A 38 -6.74 3.53 10.60
C SER A 38 -6.14 2.17 10.95
N ASP A 39 -6.19 1.25 10.02
CA ASP A 39 -5.63 -0.08 10.17
C ASP A 39 -4.12 -0.04 9.93
N ARG A 40 -3.68 0.78 8.96
CA ARG A 40 -2.26 0.99 8.63
C ARG A 40 -1.93 2.49 8.50
N ILE A 41 -0.64 2.79 8.61
CA ILE A 41 -0.03 4.10 8.34
C ILE A 41 1.02 3.90 7.26
N GLU A 42 0.83 4.50 6.08
CA GLU A 42 1.83 4.51 5.02
C GLU A 42 2.95 5.50 5.36
N VAL A 43 4.18 5.01 5.35
CA VAL A 43 5.42 5.75 5.66
C VAL A 43 6.31 5.73 4.42
N CYS A 44 6.61 6.90 3.85
CA CYS A 44 7.33 7.01 2.58
C CYS A 44 8.78 7.52 2.72
N SER A 45 9.23 7.83 3.93
CA SER A 45 10.59 8.36 4.18
C SER A 45 11.09 8.07 5.58
N MET A 46 12.41 8.12 5.77
CA MET A 46 13.03 7.99 7.10
C MET A 46 12.54 9.06 8.08
N GLY A 47 12.28 10.28 7.62
CA GLY A 47 11.71 11.34 8.46
C GLY A 47 10.33 10.95 9.01
N GLU A 48 9.47 10.43 8.16
CA GLU A 48 8.15 9.92 8.55
C GLU A 48 8.26 8.72 9.49
N PHE A 49 9.18 7.79 9.22
CA PHE A 49 9.45 6.65 10.10
C PHE A 49 9.86 7.11 11.51
N ARG A 50 10.76 8.08 11.62
CA ARG A 50 11.19 8.64 12.91
C ARG A 50 10.05 9.33 13.65
N ILE A 51 9.12 9.99 12.93
CA ILE A 51 7.89 10.53 13.53
C ILE A 51 7.05 9.41 14.11
N CYS A 52 6.82 8.33 13.36
CA CYS A 52 6.05 7.18 13.85
C CYS A 52 6.69 6.54 15.10
N ARG A 53 8.01 6.35 15.10
CA ARG A 53 8.76 5.87 16.26
C ARG A 53 8.58 6.78 17.49
N LYS A 54 8.71 8.10 17.30
CA LYS A 54 8.54 9.09 18.38
C LYS A 54 7.11 9.09 18.94
N LEU A 55 6.12 8.87 18.08
CA LEU A 55 4.71 8.76 18.47
C LEU A 55 4.34 7.36 18.99
N GLN A 56 5.30 6.44 19.06
CA GLN A 56 5.10 5.05 19.49
C GLN A 56 4.00 4.33 18.70
N VAL A 57 3.90 4.61 17.39
CA VAL A 57 2.99 3.87 16.51
C VAL A 57 3.44 2.41 16.48
N PRO A 58 2.55 1.45 16.77
CA PRO A 58 2.89 0.04 16.73
C PRO A 58 3.43 -0.38 15.35
N PRO A 59 4.56 -1.13 15.27
CA PRO A 59 5.12 -1.59 14.00
C PRO A 59 4.10 -2.33 13.13
N GLU A 60 3.18 -3.06 13.72
CA GLU A 60 2.12 -3.82 13.04
C GLU A 60 1.19 -2.93 12.20
N LYS A 61 1.13 -1.65 12.52
CA LYS A 61 0.37 -0.65 11.77
C LYS A 61 1.18 0.04 10.67
N LEU A 62 2.49 -0.18 10.59
CA LEU A 62 3.32 0.49 9.61
C LEU A 62 3.31 -0.24 8.27
N PHE A 63 3.13 0.52 7.21
CA PHE A 63 3.29 0.11 5.82
C PHE A 63 4.43 0.93 5.22
N ILE A 64 5.61 0.34 5.13
CA ILE A 64 6.84 1.04 4.71
C ILE A 64 6.90 1.10 3.20
N SER A 65 6.63 2.28 2.67
CA SER A 65 6.52 2.58 1.25
C SER A 65 7.61 3.57 0.82
N GLY A 66 7.52 4.07 -0.41
CA GLY A 66 8.39 5.11 -0.96
C GLY A 66 9.60 4.59 -1.71
N VAL A 67 10.04 5.40 -2.68
CA VAL A 67 11.10 5.06 -3.64
C VAL A 67 12.50 5.30 -3.13
N MET A 68 12.67 6.14 -2.12
CA MET A 68 13.97 6.48 -1.52
C MET A 68 14.31 5.50 -0.39
N LYS A 69 14.59 4.24 -0.77
CA LYS A 69 15.05 3.22 0.17
C LYS A 69 16.54 2.98 -0.05
N LYS A 70 17.38 3.67 0.74
CA LYS A 70 18.80 3.35 0.82
C LYS A 70 18.98 2.08 1.66
N ARG A 71 20.03 1.31 1.39
CA ARG A 71 20.32 0.07 2.11
C ARG A 71 20.35 0.28 3.63
N ASP A 72 21.05 1.32 4.10
CA ASP A 72 21.17 1.62 5.53
C ASP A 72 19.82 2.02 6.15
N ASP A 73 19.00 2.80 5.41
CA ASP A 73 17.66 3.18 5.86
C ASP A 73 16.76 1.95 6.01
N ILE A 74 16.81 1.02 5.04
CA ILE A 74 16.06 -0.25 5.12
C ILE A 74 16.53 -1.07 6.32
N ARG A 75 17.82 -1.19 6.53
CA ARG A 75 18.40 -1.92 7.67
C ARG A 75 17.99 -1.30 9.01
N GLU A 76 17.99 0.05 9.14
CA GLU A 76 17.50 0.72 10.36
C GLU A 76 16.01 0.41 10.62
N ILE A 77 15.19 0.37 9.58
CA ILE A 77 13.76 0.06 9.69
C ILE A 77 13.55 -1.40 10.06
N LEU A 78 14.25 -2.33 9.38
CA LEU A 78 14.16 -3.76 9.63
C LEU A 78 14.64 -4.13 11.04
N ALA A 79 15.71 -3.53 11.51
CA ALA A 79 16.20 -3.72 12.88
C ALA A 79 15.18 -3.29 13.95
N TYR A 80 14.29 -2.33 13.63
CA TYR A 80 13.25 -1.90 14.55
C TYR A 80 11.93 -2.67 14.38
N CYS A 81 11.52 -2.92 13.13
CA CYS A 81 10.22 -3.51 12.80
C CYS A 81 10.28 -5.03 12.60
N GLY A 82 11.35 -5.55 12.01
CA GLY A 82 11.43 -6.95 11.59
C GLY A 82 10.25 -7.34 10.70
N ASN A 83 9.65 -8.48 10.97
CA ASN A 83 8.47 -8.99 10.26
C ASN A 83 7.14 -8.39 10.73
N ARG A 84 7.14 -7.46 11.69
CA ARG A 84 5.91 -6.90 12.26
C ARG A 84 5.21 -5.91 11.36
N CYS A 85 5.92 -5.23 10.45
CA CYS A 85 5.29 -4.34 9.47
C CYS A 85 5.30 -4.95 8.06
N ALA A 86 4.70 -4.24 7.09
CA ALA A 86 4.73 -4.61 5.69
C ALA A 86 5.57 -3.60 4.90
N TYR A 87 6.17 -4.05 3.79
CA TYR A 87 7.14 -3.29 3.02
C TYR A 87 6.81 -3.27 1.54
N THR A 88 6.86 -2.11 0.88
CA THR A 88 6.81 -2.08 -0.58
C THR A 88 8.19 -2.35 -1.18
N VAL A 89 8.19 -3.01 -2.32
CA VAL A 89 9.35 -3.21 -3.18
C VAL A 89 9.17 -2.36 -4.43
N GLU A 90 9.99 -1.32 -4.58
CA GLU A 90 9.87 -0.35 -5.67
C GLU A 90 10.84 -0.63 -6.84
N SER A 91 11.77 -1.57 -6.65
CA SER A 91 12.77 -1.98 -7.64
C SER A 91 13.37 -3.35 -7.30
N PRO A 92 14.00 -4.05 -8.26
CA PRO A 92 14.74 -5.29 -7.98
C PRO A 92 15.84 -5.11 -6.93
N LEU A 93 16.49 -3.94 -6.89
CA LEU A 93 17.50 -3.63 -5.87
C LEU A 93 16.90 -3.58 -4.45
N HIS A 94 15.70 -3.02 -4.30
CA HIS A 94 15.00 -3.05 -2.99
C HIS A 94 14.67 -4.49 -2.57
N PHE A 95 14.22 -5.32 -3.53
CA PHE A 95 13.97 -6.73 -3.25
C PHE A 95 15.23 -7.43 -2.74
N GLN A 96 16.37 -7.20 -3.39
CA GLN A 96 17.66 -7.75 -2.97
C GLN A 96 18.00 -7.36 -1.52
N TYR A 97 17.75 -6.13 -1.09
CA TYR A 97 18.01 -5.70 0.30
C TYR A 97 17.18 -6.49 1.32
N PHE A 98 15.92 -6.82 1.00
CA PHE A 98 15.07 -7.64 1.85
C PHE A 98 15.53 -9.10 1.88
N VAL A 99 15.98 -9.64 0.73
CA VAL A 99 16.56 -10.99 0.67
C VAL A 99 17.80 -11.08 1.53
N GLU A 100 18.77 -10.18 1.34
CA GLU A 100 19.99 -10.12 2.14
C GLU A 100 19.69 -10.05 3.64
N TRP A 101 18.72 -9.23 4.05
CA TRP A 101 18.32 -9.17 5.47
C TRP A 101 17.73 -10.48 5.97
N SER A 102 16.82 -11.09 5.22
CA SER A 102 16.18 -12.34 5.63
C SER A 102 17.17 -13.51 5.76
N GLU A 103 18.23 -13.51 4.95
CA GLU A 103 19.31 -14.49 5.03
C GLU A 103 20.24 -14.24 6.23
N GLU A 104 20.52 -12.96 6.52
CA GLU A 104 21.36 -12.56 7.67
C GLU A 104 20.63 -12.71 9.01
N HIS A 105 19.28 -12.63 9.02
CA HIS A 105 18.44 -12.61 10.23
C HIS A 105 17.24 -13.58 10.13
N PRO A 106 17.48 -14.89 9.99
CA PRO A 106 16.40 -15.87 9.86
C PRO A 106 15.50 -15.94 11.12
N GLU A 107 16.00 -15.51 12.27
CA GLU A 107 15.24 -15.38 13.51
C GLU A 107 14.15 -14.32 13.49
N ASP A 108 14.24 -13.31 12.62
CA ASP A 108 13.23 -12.24 12.49
C ASP A 108 11.91 -12.75 11.87
N GLY A 109 11.89 -13.98 11.33
CA GLY A 109 10.74 -14.59 10.71
C GLY A 109 10.47 -14.06 9.29
N ILE A 110 9.24 -14.22 8.81
CA ILE A 110 8.87 -13.96 7.41
C ILE A 110 8.57 -12.49 7.20
N LEU A 111 9.27 -11.83 6.29
CA LEU A 111 9.04 -10.44 5.87
C LEU A 111 7.88 -10.39 4.87
N ARG A 112 6.91 -9.50 5.10
CA ARG A 112 5.74 -9.29 4.23
C ARG A 112 6.02 -8.19 3.21
N LEU A 113 6.13 -8.56 1.93
CA LEU A 113 6.49 -7.68 0.84
C LEU A 113 5.31 -7.41 -0.11
N TYR A 114 5.30 -6.19 -0.64
CA TYR A 114 4.34 -5.71 -1.62
C TYR A 114 5.09 -5.09 -2.81
N PRO A 115 5.44 -5.86 -3.85
CA PRO A 115 5.99 -5.32 -5.08
C PRO A 115 5.05 -4.27 -5.68
N ARG A 116 5.62 -3.12 -6.06
CA ARG A 116 4.85 -2.02 -6.64
C ARG A 116 4.79 -2.15 -8.14
N LEU A 117 3.57 -2.29 -8.64
CA LEU A 117 3.27 -2.27 -10.06
C LEU A 117 3.24 -0.81 -10.57
N THR A 118 3.90 -0.54 -11.69
CA THR A 118 3.90 0.80 -12.29
C THR A 118 2.54 1.17 -12.87
N SER A 119 2.24 2.44 -12.84
CA SER A 119 1.09 3.02 -13.57
C SER A 119 1.49 3.69 -14.88
N GLY A 120 2.66 3.34 -15.43
CA GLY A 120 3.24 3.97 -16.62
C GLY A 120 4.00 5.27 -16.31
N ASN A 121 4.25 5.58 -15.04
CA ASN A 121 5.10 6.68 -14.60
C ASN A 121 6.47 6.17 -14.14
N GLN A 122 7.29 7.07 -13.58
CA GLN A 122 8.66 6.76 -13.11
C GLN A 122 8.72 5.86 -11.84
N PHE A 123 7.58 5.45 -11.28
CA PHE A 123 7.52 4.71 -10.02
C PHE A 123 6.98 3.31 -10.23
N GLY A 124 7.52 2.37 -9.44
CA GLY A 124 7.16 0.97 -9.52
C GLY A 124 7.86 0.25 -10.69
N MET A 125 7.52 -1.01 -10.86
CA MET A 125 8.11 -1.92 -11.85
C MET A 125 7.05 -2.36 -12.85
N ASP A 126 7.47 -2.75 -14.04
CA ASP A 126 6.60 -3.39 -15.04
C ASP A 126 6.08 -4.75 -14.57
N GLU A 127 5.06 -5.27 -15.26
CA GLU A 127 4.40 -6.52 -14.90
C GLU A 127 5.36 -7.69 -14.84
N ASP A 128 6.25 -7.82 -15.83
CA ASP A 128 7.14 -8.97 -15.92
C ASP A 128 8.14 -8.96 -14.74
N THR A 129 8.69 -7.80 -14.42
CA THR A 129 9.56 -7.62 -13.24
C THR A 129 8.83 -7.93 -11.92
N VAL A 130 7.58 -7.48 -11.78
CA VAL A 130 6.77 -7.79 -10.59
C VAL A 130 6.50 -9.28 -10.49
N LEU A 131 6.12 -9.94 -11.59
CA LEU A 131 5.89 -11.39 -11.62
C LEU A 131 7.16 -12.19 -11.29
N GLU A 132 8.32 -11.78 -11.80
CA GLU A 132 9.60 -12.39 -11.43
C GLU A 132 9.89 -12.29 -9.92
N ILE A 133 9.65 -11.13 -9.31
CA ILE A 133 9.83 -10.94 -7.87
C ILE A 133 8.86 -11.81 -7.08
N LEU A 134 7.59 -11.87 -7.49
CA LEU A 134 6.58 -12.72 -6.86
C LEU A 134 6.96 -14.20 -6.92
N LYS A 135 7.47 -14.67 -8.07
CA LYS A 135 7.99 -16.05 -8.23
C LYS A 135 9.17 -16.33 -7.31
N LYS A 136 10.18 -15.45 -7.33
CA LYS A 136 11.37 -15.58 -6.46
C LYS A 136 11.01 -15.59 -4.98
N ALA A 137 10.06 -14.76 -4.56
CA ALA A 137 9.62 -14.69 -3.18
C ALA A 137 9.06 -16.05 -2.69
N LYS A 138 8.38 -16.82 -3.54
CA LYS A 138 7.86 -18.16 -3.19
C LYS A 138 8.97 -19.16 -2.85
N GLU A 139 10.18 -18.97 -3.36
CA GLU A 139 11.31 -19.87 -3.17
C GLU A 139 12.12 -19.50 -1.90
N LEU A 140 11.85 -18.36 -1.29
CA LEU A 140 12.62 -17.80 -0.17
C LEU A 140 11.87 -17.99 1.15
N PRO A 141 12.40 -18.78 2.10
CA PRO A 141 11.68 -19.10 3.33
C PRO A 141 11.46 -17.89 4.26
N GLY A 142 12.31 -16.86 4.16
CA GLY A 142 12.20 -15.63 4.96
C GLY A 142 11.38 -14.51 4.34
N ILE A 143 10.73 -14.75 3.18
CA ILE A 143 9.99 -13.73 2.44
C ILE A 143 8.61 -14.24 2.03
N GLU A 144 7.60 -13.41 2.19
CA GLU A 144 6.27 -13.60 1.67
C GLU A 144 5.86 -12.39 0.83
N ALA A 145 5.58 -12.60 -0.44
CA ALA A 145 4.91 -11.61 -1.26
C ALA A 145 3.40 -11.67 -0.96
N GLU A 146 2.97 -10.97 0.10
CA GLU A 146 1.59 -10.98 0.61
C GLU A 146 0.62 -10.33 -0.37
N GLY A 147 1.09 -9.34 -1.13
CA GLY A 147 0.26 -8.58 -2.04
C GLY A 147 1.05 -7.76 -3.04
N ILE A 148 0.36 -6.89 -3.74
CA ILE A 148 0.94 -5.85 -4.59
C ILE A 148 0.53 -4.46 -4.15
N HIS A 149 1.36 -3.46 -4.47
CA HIS A 149 1.08 -2.05 -4.25
C HIS A 149 0.86 -1.35 -5.59
N TYR A 150 -0.16 -0.49 -5.67
CA TYR A 150 -0.44 0.32 -6.85
C TYR A 150 -0.89 1.73 -6.50
N PHE A 151 -0.25 2.73 -7.10
CA PHE A 151 -0.61 4.14 -6.96
C PHE A 151 -0.28 4.92 -8.22
N SER A 152 -1.28 5.49 -8.88
CA SER A 152 -1.14 6.18 -10.17
C SER A 152 -1.20 7.72 -10.09
N GLY A 153 -1.26 8.28 -8.89
CA GLY A 153 -1.32 9.72 -8.68
C GLY A 153 -2.55 10.20 -7.91
N THR A 154 -2.61 11.52 -7.66
CA THR A 154 -3.64 12.18 -6.85
C THR A 154 -4.66 12.93 -7.70
N GLN A 155 -5.69 13.47 -7.06
CA GLN A 155 -6.69 14.39 -7.64
C GLN A 155 -7.43 13.81 -8.86
N LYS A 156 -7.71 12.53 -8.83
CA LYS A 156 -8.53 11.86 -9.85
C LYS A 156 -10.00 12.23 -9.67
N LYS A 157 -10.55 12.99 -10.60
CA LYS A 157 -11.95 13.47 -10.58
C LYS A 157 -12.91 12.53 -11.31
N ASN A 158 -12.39 11.59 -12.10
CA ASN A 158 -13.19 10.80 -13.01
C ASN A 158 -13.23 9.32 -12.57
N LEU A 159 -14.43 8.84 -12.29
CA LEU A 159 -14.71 7.46 -11.94
C LEU A 159 -14.21 6.46 -12.99
N LYS A 160 -14.32 6.80 -14.29
CA LYS A 160 -13.84 5.94 -15.38
C LYS A 160 -12.34 5.64 -15.28
N ARG A 161 -11.55 6.56 -14.69
CA ARG A 161 -10.13 6.33 -14.47
C ARG A 161 -9.90 5.25 -13.40
N HIS A 162 -10.63 5.31 -12.31
CA HIS A 162 -10.58 4.26 -11.27
C HIS A 162 -11.00 2.90 -11.83
N GLN A 163 -12.09 2.85 -12.62
CA GLN A 163 -12.55 1.62 -13.26
C GLN A 163 -11.49 1.01 -14.17
N LYS A 164 -10.82 1.83 -15.02
CA LYS A 164 -9.72 1.35 -15.86
C LYS A 164 -8.55 0.80 -15.07
N GLU A 165 -8.18 1.47 -13.97
CA GLU A 165 -7.08 1.01 -13.10
C GLU A 165 -7.46 -0.31 -12.43
N LEU A 166 -8.67 -0.45 -11.92
CA LEU A 166 -9.12 -1.69 -11.29
C LEU A 166 -9.26 -2.84 -12.29
N THR A 167 -9.72 -2.56 -13.52
CA THR A 167 -9.72 -3.57 -14.61
C THR A 167 -8.30 -4.03 -14.93
N TYR A 168 -7.36 -3.09 -15.06
CA TYR A 168 -5.96 -3.41 -15.30
C TYR A 168 -5.36 -4.27 -14.17
N LEU A 169 -5.65 -3.92 -12.92
CA LEU A 169 -5.18 -4.69 -11.76
C LEU A 169 -5.81 -6.10 -11.71
N ASP A 170 -7.09 -6.23 -12.06
CA ASP A 170 -7.77 -7.51 -12.16
C ASP A 170 -7.14 -8.41 -13.25
N GLU A 171 -6.81 -7.83 -14.41
CA GLU A 171 -6.10 -8.53 -15.49
C GLU A 171 -4.70 -9.01 -15.04
N PHE A 172 -3.96 -8.15 -14.34
CA PHE A 172 -2.68 -8.53 -13.76
C PHE A 172 -2.80 -9.66 -12.73
N LEU A 173 -3.79 -9.59 -11.83
CA LEU A 173 -4.01 -10.63 -10.81
C LEU A 173 -4.41 -11.96 -11.45
N LYS A 174 -5.18 -11.95 -12.53
CA LYS A 174 -5.49 -13.17 -13.32
C LYS A 174 -4.23 -13.76 -13.94
N LYS A 175 -3.38 -12.93 -14.55
CA LYS A 175 -2.08 -13.37 -15.10
C LYS A 175 -1.20 -13.99 -14.01
N ALA A 176 -1.15 -13.39 -12.82
CA ALA A 176 -0.41 -13.95 -11.69
C ALA A 176 -0.98 -15.32 -11.26
N ALA A 177 -2.30 -15.45 -11.20
CA ALA A 177 -2.98 -16.70 -10.85
C ALA A 177 -2.73 -17.82 -11.87
N GLU A 178 -2.70 -17.51 -13.17
CA GLU A 178 -2.33 -18.46 -14.24
C GLU A 178 -0.91 -19.01 -14.03
N GLU A 179 -0.02 -18.21 -13.46
CA GLU A 179 1.34 -18.60 -13.09
C GLU A 179 1.43 -19.21 -11.67
N GLN A 180 0.28 -19.57 -11.09
CA GLN A 180 0.17 -20.16 -9.74
C GLN A 180 0.73 -19.25 -8.62
N ILE A 181 0.67 -17.95 -8.81
CA ILE A 181 1.05 -16.95 -7.81
C ILE A 181 -0.21 -16.48 -7.09
N ASP A 182 -0.26 -16.70 -5.77
CA ASP A 182 -1.36 -16.24 -4.91
C ASP A 182 -1.06 -14.84 -4.37
N VAL A 183 -1.75 -13.83 -4.89
CA VAL A 183 -1.68 -12.44 -4.45
C VAL A 183 -2.91 -12.15 -3.59
N ARG A 184 -2.77 -12.18 -2.27
CA ARG A 184 -3.89 -12.09 -1.32
C ARG A 184 -4.33 -10.68 -0.98
N CYS A 185 -3.47 -9.70 -1.20
CA CYS A 185 -3.71 -8.32 -0.82
C CYS A 185 -3.40 -7.35 -1.96
N LEU A 186 -4.24 -6.34 -2.10
CA LEU A 186 -3.98 -5.19 -2.97
C LEU A 186 -3.94 -3.91 -2.12
N GLU A 187 -2.77 -3.29 -2.01
CA GLU A 187 -2.64 -1.94 -1.45
C GLU A 187 -2.85 -0.91 -2.57
N TYR A 188 -4.06 -0.36 -2.63
CA TYR A 188 -4.48 0.56 -3.70
C TYR A 188 -4.62 1.99 -3.22
N GLY A 189 -3.71 2.84 -3.69
CA GLY A 189 -3.83 4.28 -3.51
C GLY A 189 -4.81 4.89 -4.52
N SER A 190 -6.07 5.06 -4.14
CA SER A 190 -7.12 5.54 -5.05
C SER A 190 -6.81 6.92 -5.65
N GLY A 191 -6.16 7.79 -4.91
CA GLY A 191 -5.83 9.15 -5.36
C GLY A 191 -7.06 10.00 -5.71
N THR A 192 -8.20 9.71 -5.13
CA THR A 192 -9.46 10.43 -5.38
C THR A 192 -9.32 11.91 -5.06
N ALA A 193 -9.92 12.75 -5.91
CA ALA A 193 -9.87 14.20 -5.77
C ALA A 193 -10.58 14.69 -4.50
N VAL A 194 -9.97 15.67 -3.84
CA VAL A 194 -10.58 16.41 -2.73
C VAL A 194 -10.49 17.91 -2.99
N PRO A 195 -11.47 18.71 -2.56
CA PRO A 195 -11.40 20.17 -2.69
C PRO A 195 -10.35 20.72 -1.72
N TYR A 196 -9.33 21.39 -2.25
CA TYR A 196 -8.34 22.10 -1.42
C TYR A 196 -8.83 23.49 -0.97
N PHE A 197 -9.79 24.08 -1.68
CA PHE A 197 -10.33 25.41 -1.41
C PHE A 197 -11.85 25.34 -1.23
N ARG A 198 -12.40 26.18 -0.34
CA ARG A 198 -13.83 26.18 0.02
C ARG A 198 -14.78 26.61 -1.11
N ASP A 199 -14.28 27.35 -2.06
CA ASP A 199 -15.01 27.93 -3.19
C ASP A 199 -15.04 27.02 -4.42
N LYS A 200 -14.39 25.86 -4.37
CA LYS A 200 -14.47 24.86 -5.43
C LYS A 200 -15.37 23.71 -5.01
N THR A 201 -16.52 23.62 -5.68
CA THR A 201 -17.36 22.42 -5.67
C THR A 201 -16.58 21.29 -6.37
N ALA A 202 -15.91 20.43 -5.58
CA ALA A 202 -15.57 19.10 -6.07
C ALA A 202 -16.84 18.26 -5.98
N GLU A 203 -17.15 17.50 -7.01
CA GLU A 203 -18.06 16.36 -6.85
C GLU A 203 -17.60 15.60 -5.61
N THR A 204 -18.50 15.46 -4.66
CA THR A 204 -18.14 14.92 -3.37
C THR A 204 -17.60 13.49 -3.58
N PHE A 205 -16.49 13.17 -2.91
CA PHE A 205 -15.92 11.84 -2.78
C PHE A 205 -16.97 10.73 -2.55
N GLU A 206 -18.15 11.12 -2.05
CA GLU A 206 -19.19 10.26 -1.53
C GLU A 206 -19.97 9.47 -2.59
N GLU A 207 -20.11 9.97 -3.79
CA GLU A 207 -20.96 9.29 -4.79
C GLU A 207 -20.16 8.52 -5.85
N ALA A 208 -19.03 9.04 -6.26
CA ALA A 208 -18.27 8.47 -7.38
C ALA A 208 -17.23 7.43 -6.96
N GLY A 209 -16.51 7.65 -5.85
CA GLY A 209 -15.40 6.79 -5.43
C GLY A 209 -15.86 5.50 -4.74
N LEU A 210 -16.82 5.59 -3.84
CA LEU A 210 -17.32 4.46 -3.06
C LEU A 210 -18.04 3.42 -3.92
N LYS A 211 -18.86 3.87 -4.88
CA LYS A 211 -19.58 2.95 -5.80
C LYS A 211 -18.66 2.22 -6.77
N ALA A 212 -17.53 2.80 -7.16
CA ALA A 212 -16.61 2.15 -8.09
C ALA A 212 -15.84 1.01 -7.46
N VAL A 213 -15.41 1.19 -6.22
CA VAL A 213 -14.58 0.19 -5.51
C VAL A 213 -15.45 -0.95 -5.00
N SER A 214 -16.66 -0.67 -4.49
CA SER A 214 -17.60 -1.72 -4.06
C SER A 214 -18.05 -2.64 -5.21
N TYR A 215 -18.13 -2.11 -6.44
CA TYR A 215 -18.51 -2.91 -7.61
C TYR A 215 -17.42 -3.91 -8.04
N THR A 216 -16.16 -3.59 -7.81
CA THR A 216 -15.02 -4.44 -8.22
C THR A 216 -14.74 -5.55 -7.20
N HIS A 217 -15.00 -5.31 -5.93
CA HIS A 217 -14.80 -6.30 -4.85
C HIS A 217 -15.78 -7.47 -4.93
N LEU A 218 -17.01 -7.23 -5.42
CA LEU A 218 -18.04 -8.26 -5.57
C LEU A 218 -17.75 -9.23 -6.73
N ARG A 219 -16.88 -8.87 -7.69
CA ARG A 219 -16.51 -9.76 -8.81
C ARG A 219 -15.24 -10.57 -8.57
N ALA A 220 -14.43 -10.25 -7.61
CA ALA A 220 -13.20 -10.99 -7.30
C ALA A 220 -13.47 -12.29 -6.50
N HIS A 221 -14.70 -12.53 -6.07
CA HIS A 221 -15.12 -13.69 -5.29
C HIS A 221 -16.19 -14.57 -5.97
N GLU A 222 -16.55 -14.29 -7.24
CA GLU A 222 -17.34 -15.17 -8.11
C GLU A 222 -16.44 -15.88 -9.15
#